data_bba459d761318ec2424ae3517fde060f
#
_entry.id   bba459d761318ec2424ae3517fde060f
#
_cell.length_a   1.000
_cell.length_b   1.000
_cell.length_c   1.000
_cell.angle_alpha   90.00
_cell.angle_beta   90.00
_cell.angle_gamma   90.00
#
_symmetry.space_group_name_H-M   'P 1'
#
loop_
_entity.id
_entity.type
_entity.pdbx_description
1 polymer ?
#
loop_
_entity_poly.entity_id
_entity_poly.type
_entity_poly.pdbx_seq_one_letter_code
_entity_poly.pdbx_strand_id
1 'polypeptide(L)'
;KFPNETGKGKFVPASVTSPNEMPDEDFAMILTTGRQLEHWHTGAMTRKASNLDAIEPEPSVSISPNDILKNNMKPGDKIKVSTRRGSLNIRIRQDRAIPEGVIFIPFCYNEAAANLLTNPALDPFGKIPEFKYCAAKIEKL
;
A
#
# COMPACT_ATOMS: atom_id res chain seq x y z
N LYS A 1 9.51 2.66 34.10
CA LYS A 1 8.95 3.86 34.74
C LYS A 1 8.79 4.93 33.68
N PHE A 2 7.60 5.54 33.58
CA PHE A 2 7.34 6.60 32.59
C PHE A 2 7.85 7.95 33.11
N PRO A 3 8.36 8.84 32.21
CA PRO A 3 8.94 10.13 32.58
C PRO A 3 7.83 11.19 32.82
N ASN A 4 6.98 10.94 33.82
CA ASN A 4 5.95 11.88 34.30
C ASN A 4 5.88 11.82 35.84
N GLU A 5 5.15 12.76 36.44
CA GLU A 5 5.05 12.90 37.90
C GLU A 5 4.60 11.63 38.61
N THR A 6 3.71 10.85 38.02
CA THR A 6 3.17 9.63 38.63
C THR A 6 4.05 8.39 38.35
N GLY A 7 4.96 8.45 37.39
CA GLY A 7 5.76 7.31 36.94
C GLY A 7 4.94 6.18 36.29
N LYS A 8 3.64 6.38 36.00
CA LYS A 8 2.73 5.40 35.40
C LYS A 8 2.38 5.81 33.97
N GLY A 9 2.03 4.83 33.14
CA GLY A 9 1.49 5.10 31.82
C GLY A 9 0.16 5.84 31.88
N LYS A 10 -0.06 6.78 30.97
CA LYS A 10 -1.34 7.49 30.81
C LYS A 10 -2.10 6.89 29.63
N PHE A 11 -3.30 6.40 29.89
CA PHE A 11 -4.23 6.01 28.84
C PHE A 11 -4.98 7.24 28.33
N VAL A 12 -4.99 7.43 27.02
CA VAL A 12 -5.76 8.51 26.38
C VAL A 12 -6.81 7.84 25.51
N PRO A 13 -8.10 8.06 25.78
CA PRO A 13 -9.15 7.51 24.90
C PRO A 13 -9.11 8.20 23.54
N ALA A 14 -9.35 7.43 22.49
CA ALA A 14 -9.46 7.94 21.13
C ALA A 14 -10.66 7.28 20.43
N SER A 15 -11.39 8.08 19.67
CA SER A 15 -12.45 7.58 18.80
C SER A 15 -11.84 7.12 17.47
N VAL A 16 -12.26 5.95 17.00
CA VAL A 16 -11.92 5.50 15.64
C VAL A 16 -12.85 6.19 14.66
N THR A 17 -12.28 6.85 13.67
CA THR A 17 -13.01 7.49 12.57
C THR A 17 -12.79 6.71 11.29
N SER A 18 -13.79 6.72 10.40
CA SER A 18 -13.65 6.11 9.07
C SER A 18 -12.60 6.85 8.24
N PRO A 19 -11.90 6.15 7.31
CA PRO A 19 -11.06 6.81 6.33
C PRO A 19 -11.88 7.76 5.44
N ASN A 20 -11.20 8.74 4.84
CA ASN A 20 -11.86 9.71 3.95
C ASN A 20 -12.42 9.09 2.67
N GLU A 21 -11.87 7.95 2.26
CA GLU A 21 -12.29 7.26 1.05
C GLU A 21 -12.52 5.79 1.35
N MET A 22 -13.78 5.36 1.30
CA MET A 22 -14.18 3.95 1.43
C MET A 22 -14.27 3.28 0.04
N PRO A 23 -14.05 1.96 -0.07
CA PRO A 23 -14.38 1.20 -1.26
C PRO A 23 -15.86 1.35 -1.64
N ASP A 24 -16.14 1.29 -2.93
CA ASP A 24 -17.47 1.32 -3.52
C ASP A 24 -17.56 0.40 -4.75
N GLU A 25 -18.64 0.49 -5.52
CA GLU A 25 -18.87 -0.37 -6.69
C GLU A 25 -17.83 -0.16 -7.79
N ASP A 26 -17.30 1.06 -7.96
CA ASP A 26 -16.30 1.37 -8.99
C ASP A 26 -14.88 1.02 -8.56
N PHE A 27 -14.58 1.11 -7.26
CA PHE A 27 -13.28 0.87 -6.64
C PHE A 27 -13.43 -0.02 -5.41
N ALA A 28 -13.66 -1.30 -5.67
CA ALA A 28 -14.08 -2.26 -4.63
C ALA A 28 -12.96 -2.78 -3.71
N MET A 29 -11.70 -2.45 -3.97
CA MET A 29 -10.56 -2.91 -3.19
C MET A 29 -9.94 -1.78 -2.36
N ILE A 30 -9.23 -2.16 -1.32
CA ILE A 30 -8.42 -1.26 -0.50
C ILE A 30 -6.97 -1.34 -0.97
N LEU A 31 -6.41 -0.23 -1.42
CA LEU A 31 -4.98 -0.08 -1.62
C LEU A 31 -4.33 0.38 -0.32
N THR A 32 -3.36 -0.38 0.16
CA THR A 32 -2.41 0.06 1.18
C THR A 32 -1.00 0.12 0.61
N THR A 33 -0.18 1.04 1.11
CA THR A 33 1.22 1.19 0.70
C THR A 33 2.17 0.96 1.86
N GLY A 34 3.40 0.59 1.57
CA GLY A 34 4.36 0.31 2.64
C GLY A 34 5.80 0.21 2.19
N ARG A 35 6.62 -0.31 3.10
CA ARG A 35 8.03 -0.58 2.85
C ARG A 35 8.23 -1.97 2.28
N GLN A 36 9.27 -2.09 1.48
CA GLN A 36 9.85 -3.38 1.05
C GLN A 36 11.07 -3.65 1.93
N LEU A 37 11.28 -4.89 2.35
CA LEU A 37 12.36 -5.24 3.28
C LEU A 37 13.75 -4.87 2.75
N GLU A 38 13.97 -5.13 1.48
CA GLU A 38 15.25 -4.96 0.79
C GLU A 38 15.53 -3.49 0.45
N HIS A 39 14.50 -2.63 0.50
CA HIS A 39 14.62 -1.24 0.09
C HIS A 39 14.28 -0.26 1.22
N TRP A 40 15.21 0.63 1.50
CA TRP A 40 15.01 1.66 2.52
C TRP A 40 14.11 2.77 2.02
N HIS A 41 12.94 2.91 2.67
CA HIS A 41 11.92 3.94 2.34
C HIS A 41 11.57 4.00 0.84
N THR A 42 11.91 5.11 0.19
CA THR A 42 11.66 5.35 -1.24
C THR A 42 12.67 4.66 -2.17
N GLY A 43 13.61 3.89 -1.62
CA GLY A 43 14.63 3.21 -2.41
C GLY A 43 15.75 4.11 -2.94
N ALA A 44 15.77 5.40 -2.59
CA ALA A 44 16.71 6.37 -3.14
C ALA A 44 18.20 5.99 -2.96
N MET A 45 18.52 5.23 -1.91
CA MET A 45 19.85 4.68 -1.67
C MET A 45 19.95 3.22 -2.08
N THR A 46 19.03 2.38 -1.61
CA THR A 46 19.12 0.92 -1.75
C THR A 46 18.88 0.43 -3.18
N ARG A 47 18.09 1.14 -3.99
CA ARG A 47 17.95 0.88 -5.41
C ARG A 47 19.23 1.15 -6.23
N LYS A 48 20.21 1.84 -5.64
CA LYS A 48 21.56 2.05 -6.18
C LYS A 48 22.59 1.04 -5.66
N ALA A 49 22.19 0.20 -4.69
CA ALA A 49 23.03 -0.86 -4.15
C ALA A 49 22.74 -2.14 -4.94
N SER A 50 23.65 -2.55 -5.83
CA SER A 50 23.44 -3.65 -6.80
C SER A 50 22.95 -4.95 -6.17
N ASN A 51 23.46 -5.31 -4.99
CA ASN A 51 23.05 -6.55 -4.29
C ASN A 51 21.61 -6.49 -3.79
N LEU A 52 21.17 -5.36 -3.24
CA LEU A 52 19.80 -5.19 -2.74
C LEU A 52 18.82 -5.07 -3.91
N ASP A 53 19.20 -4.33 -4.93
CA ASP A 53 18.39 -4.17 -6.13
C ASP A 53 18.21 -5.50 -6.88
N ALA A 54 19.24 -6.36 -6.89
CA ALA A 54 19.14 -7.69 -7.52
C ALA A 54 18.20 -8.65 -6.79
N ILE A 55 17.94 -8.46 -5.49
CA ILE A 55 17.02 -9.32 -4.71
C ILE A 55 15.56 -8.99 -5.06
N GLU A 56 15.22 -7.70 -5.12
CA GLU A 56 13.88 -7.21 -5.43
C GLU A 56 13.95 -6.09 -6.49
N PRO A 57 14.23 -6.47 -7.77
CA PRO A 57 14.51 -5.48 -8.81
C PRO A 57 13.27 -4.79 -9.39
N GLU A 58 12.11 -5.45 -9.32
CA GLU A 58 10.89 -5.01 -10.01
C GLU A 58 9.73 -4.72 -9.05
N PRO A 59 8.92 -3.68 -9.34
CA PRO A 59 7.72 -3.40 -8.58
C PRO A 59 6.69 -4.52 -8.73
N SER A 60 6.02 -4.84 -7.64
CA SER A 60 4.90 -5.78 -7.63
C SER A 60 3.76 -5.29 -6.75
N VAL A 61 2.54 -5.75 -7.06
CA VAL A 61 1.38 -5.60 -6.19
C VAL A 61 1.08 -6.94 -5.53
N SER A 62 1.11 -6.97 -4.21
CA SER A 62 0.73 -8.17 -3.44
C SER A 62 -0.79 -8.25 -3.35
N ILE A 63 -1.32 -9.43 -3.70
CA ILE A 63 -2.77 -9.72 -3.75
C ILE A 63 -3.02 -11.10 -3.14
N SER A 64 -4.15 -11.26 -2.45
CA SER A 64 -4.57 -12.56 -1.90
C SER A 64 -4.78 -13.61 -2.99
N PRO A 65 -4.52 -14.91 -2.74
CA PRO A 65 -4.79 -15.99 -3.69
C PRO A 65 -6.25 -15.99 -4.17
N ASN A 66 -7.19 -15.71 -3.27
CA ASN A 66 -8.61 -15.73 -3.57
C ASN A 66 -9.02 -14.59 -4.50
N ASP A 67 -8.49 -13.38 -4.30
CA ASP A 67 -8.77 -12.25 -5.20
C ASP A 67 -8.15 -12.46 -6.58
N ILE A 68 -6.97 -13.06 -6.67
CA ILE A 68 -6.35 -13.46 -7.94
C ILE A 68 -7.28 -14.39 -8.71
N LEU A 69 -7.79 -15.43 -8.05
CA LEU A 69 -8.71 -16.39 -8.66
C LEU A 69 -10.05 -15.77 -9.06
N LYS A 70 -10.67 -14.98 -8.17
CA LYS A 70 -11.94 -14.28 -8.42
C LYS A 70 -11.88 -13.38 -9.65
N ASN A 71 -10.72 -12.78 -9.92
CA ASN A 71 -10.51 -11.89 -11.06
C ASN A 71 -9.97 -12.61 -12.31
N ASN A 72 -9.92 -13.95 -12.32
CA ASN A 72 -9.38 -14.76 -13.43
C ASN A 72 -7.94 -14.36 -13.82
N MET A 73 -7.10 -14.07 -12.84
CA MET A 73 -5.71 -13.66 -12.97
C MET A 73 -4.78 -14.78 -12.47
N LYS A 74 -3.47 -14.61 -12.71
CA LYS A 74 -2.42 -15.52 -12.24
C LYS A 74 -1.28 -14.72 -11.60
N PRO A 75 -0.53 -15.30 -10.64
CA PRO A 75 0.73 -14.71 -10.17
C PRO A 75 1.66 -14.43 -11.34
N GLY A 76 2.27 -13.26 -11.37
CA GLY A 76 3.14 -12.80 -12.45
C GLY A 76 2.44 -12.07 -13.60
N ASP A 77 1.10 -12.15 -13.71
CA ASP A 77 0.36 -11.36 -14.70
C ASP A 77 0.64 -9.87 -14.48
N LYS A 78 0.73 -9.13 -15.58
CA LYS A 78 0.76 -7.67 -15.54
C LYS A 78 -0.68 -7.15 -15.57
N ILE A 79 -1.03 -6.34 -14.59
CA ILE A 79 -2.37 -5.79 -14.42
C ILE A 79 -2.33 -4.28 -14.30
N LYS A 80 -3.46 -3.64 -14.52
CA LYS A 80 -3.67 -2.23 -14.22
C LYS A 80 -4.31 -2.10 -12.83
N VAL A 81 -3.65 -1.35 -11.95
CA VAL A 81 -4.21 -0.90 -10.67
C VAL A 81 -4.62 0.56 -10.84
N SER A 82 -5.85 0.88 -10.52
CA SER A 82 -6.40 2.23 -10.66
C SER A 82 -7.04 2.72 -9.38
N THR A 83 -6.93 4.01 -9.14
CA THR A 83 -7.69 4.77 -8.14
C THR A 83 -8.31 5.99 -8.82
N ARG A 84 -9.05 6.81 -8.09
CA ARG A 84 -9.60 8.07 -8.61
C ARG A 84 -8.53 9.10 -9.03
N ARG A 85 -7.26 8.91 -8.64
CA ARG A 85 -6.13 9.83 -8.90
C ARG A 85 -5.28 9.41 -10.09
N GLY A 86 -5.21 8.12 -10.37
CA GLY A 86 -4.37 7.62 -11.45
C GLY A 86 -4.37 6.11 -11.58
N SER A 87 -3.45 5.60 -12.39
CA SER A 87 -3.28 4.17 -12.58
C SER A 87 -1.83 3.78 -12.80
N LEU A 88 -1.48 2.54 -12.45
CA LEU A 88 -0.18 1.92 -12.68
C LEU A 88 -0.38 0.56 -13.32
N ASN A 89 0.56 0.17 -14.21
CA ASN A 89 0.68 -1.18 -14.71
C ASN A 89 1.78 -1.90 -13.93
N ILE A 90 1.42 -2.98 -13.24
CA ILE A 90 2.30 -3.63 -12.27
C ILE A 90 2.08 -5.15 -12.26
N ARG A 91 3.11 -5.95 -11.89
CA ARG A 91 2.99 -7.41 -11.81
C ARG A 91 2.35 -7.87 -10.52
N ILE A 92 1.55 -8.93 -10.60
CA ILE A 92 0.96 -9.58 -9.42
C ILE A 92 2.03 -10.41 -8.69
N ARG A 93 2.14 -10.16 -7.38
CA ARG A 93 2.74 -11.08 -6.40
C ARG A 93 1.62 -11.71 -5.59
N GLN A 94 1.51 -13.03 -5.61
CA GLN A 94 0.60 -13.72 -4.71
C GLN A 94 1.14 -13.71 -3.29
N ASP A 95 0.31 -13.27 -2.34
CA ASP A 95 0.68 -13.23 -0.93
C ASP A 95 -0.49 -13.66 -0.05
N ARG A 96 -0.29 -14.74 0.73
CA ARG A 96 -1.31 -15.28 1.64
C ARG A 96 -1.53 -14.42 2.89
N ALA A 97 -0.60 -13.53 3.20
CA ALA A 97 -0.73 -12.60 4.33
C ALA A 97 -1.62 -11.39 4.01
N ILE A 98 -1.90 -11.14 2.73
CA ILE A 98 -2.80 -10.06 2.30
C ILE A 98 -4.25 -10.53 2.44
N PRO A 99 -5.09 -9.81 3.20
CA PRO A 99 -6.53 -10.11 3.30
C PRO A 99 -7.24 -9.95 1.95
N GLU A 100 -8.34 -10.68 1.77
CA GLU A 100 -9.22 -10.48 0.60
C GLU A 100 -9.77 -9.05 0.56
N GLY A 101 -9.88 -8.50 -0.65
CA GLY A 101 -10.29 -7.12 -0.89
C GLY A 101 -9.20 -6.08 -0.63
N VAL A 102 -7.97 -6.51 -0.28
CA VAL A 102 -6.83 -5.61 -0.02
C VAL A 102 -5.72 -5.88 -1.04
N ILE A 103 -5.08 -4.82 -1.49
CA ILE A 103 -3.85 -4.89 -2.30
C ILE A 103 -2.76 -4.04 -1.64
N PHE A 104 -1.51 -4.51 -1.75
CA PHE A 104 -0.35 -3.80 -1.19
C PHE A 104 0.66 -3.47 -2.29
N ILE A 105 1.09 -2.20 -2.35
CA ILE A 105 2.14 -1.74 -3.26
C ILE A 105 3.25 -1.08 -2.45
N PRO A 106 4.52 -1.55 -2.56
CA PRO A 106 5.65 -0.86 -1.94
C PRO A 106 5.94 0.46 -2.65
N PHE A 107 6.33 1.48 -1.89
CA PHE A 107 6.57 2.83 -2.43
C PHE A 107 8.04 3.10 -2.80
N CYS A 108 8.87 2.07 -2.90
CA CYS A 108 10.30 2.20 -3.21
C CYS A 108 10.64 2.23 -4.70
N TYR A 109 9.65 2.06 -5.57
CA TYR A 109 9.86 1.98 -7.02
C TYR A 109 9.38 3.26 -7.70
N ASN A 110 10.32 4.02 -8.28
CA ASN A 110 10.00 5.24 -9.02
C ASN A 110 9.24 4.93 -10.33
N GLU A 111 9.55 3.82 -10.96
CA GLU A 111 8.92 3.31 -12.18
C GLU A 111 7.48 2.83 -11.99
N ALA A 112 7.08 2.61 -10.73
CA ALA A 112 5.70 2.31 -10.33
C ALA A 112 5.37 3.10 -9.05
N ALA A 113 5.37 4.41 -9.17
CA ALA A 113 5.24 5.33 -8.04
C ALA A 113 3.85 5.21 -7.38
N ALA A 114 3.77 4.46 -6.28
CA ALA A 114 2.52 4.22 -5.55
C ALA A 114 1.81 5.51 -5.12
N ASN A 115 2.55 6.61 -4.92
CA ASN A 115 1.98 7.92 -4.55
C ASN A 115 1.08 8.54 -5.63
N LEU A 116 1.16 8.08 -6.88
CA LEU A 116 0.20 8.48 -7.93
C LEU A 116 -1.22 7.97 -7.66
N LEU A 117 -1.35 6.96 -6.80
CA LEU A 117 -2.61 6.32 -6.48
C LEU A 117 -3.20 6.78 -5.14
N THR A 118 -2.38 7.36 -4.26
CA THR A 118 -2.75 7.62 -2.87
C THR A 118 -3.69 8.80 -2.71
N ASN A 119 -4.52 8.72 -1.66
CA ASN A 119 -5.47 9.74 -1.26
C ASN A 119 -4.72 10.97 -0.67
N PRO A 120 -5.04 12.21 -1.09
CA PRO A 120 -4.41 13.43 -0.60
C PRO A 120 -4.98 13.95 0.73
N ALA A 121 -5.99 13.29 1.31
CA ALA A 121 -6.57 13.73 2.57
C ALA A 121 -5.53 13.75 3.69
N LEU A 122 -5.59 14.76 4.53
CA LEU A 122 -4.64 14.99 5.63
C LEU A 122 -5.37 14.89 6.96
N ASP A 123 -4.70 14.32 7.98
CA ASP A 123 -5.22 14.43 9.34
C ASP A 123 -5.24 15.92 9.78
N PRO A 124 -6.21 16.31 10.64
CA PRO A 124 -6.42 17.71 10.97
C PRO A 124 -5.29 18.32 11.80
N PHE A 125 -4.50 17.51 12.52
CA PHE A 125 -3.48 17.98 13.44
C PHE A 125 -2.07 17.91 12.86
N GLY A 126 -1.58 16.69 12.60
CA GLY A 126 -0.23 16.44 12.11
C GLY A 126 -0.07 16.60 10.60
N LYS A 127 -1.16 16.80 9.86
CA LYS A 127 -1.17 16.92 8.39
C LYS A 127 -0.53 15.71 7.70
N ILE A 128 -0.67 14.52 8.30
CA ILE A 128 -0.18 13.28 7.73
C ILE A 128 -1.15 12.80 6.64
N PRO A 129 -0.68 12.51 5.43
CA PRO A 129 -1.54 12.06 4.34
C PRO A 129 -2.05 10.63 4.56
N GLU A 130 -3.27 10.37 4.12
CA GLU A 130 -3.95 9.08 4.23
C GLU A 130 -3.49 8.09 3.13
N PHE A 131 -2.19 7.81 3.09
CA PHE A 131 -1.57 6.97 2.07
C PHE A 131 -1.63 5.45 2.35
N LYS A 132 -2.24 5.05 3.48
CA LYS A 132 -2.40 3.64 3.88
C LYS A 132 -3.77 3.05 3.56
N TYR A 133 -4.70 3.88 3.11
CA TYR A 133 -6.06 3.46 2.83
C TYR A 133 -6.65 4.28 1.68
N CYS A 134 -6.80 3.65 0.52
CA CYS A 134 -7.38 4.27 -0.67
C CYS A 134 -8.28 3.25 -1.37
N ALA A 135 -9.42 3.69 -1.92
CA ALA A 135 -10.22 2.83 -2.75
C ALA A 135 -9.53 2.61 -4.11
N ALA A 136 -9.49 1.35 -4.55
CA ALA A 136 -8.80 0.94 -5.76
C ALA A 136 -9.55 -0.15 -6.51
N LYS A 137 -9.20 -0.34 -7.78
CA LYS A 137 -9.60 -1.51 -8.58
C LYS A 137 -8.42 -2.09 -9.33
N ILE A 138 -8.56 -3.37 -9.69
CA ILE A 138 -7.60 -4.09 -10.52
C ILE A 138 -8.26 -4.54 -11.81
N GLU A 139 -7.54 -4.47 -12.90
CA GLU A 139 -8.03 -4.85 -14.23
C GLU A 139 -6.93 -5.63 -14.96
N LYS A 140 -7.32 -6.71 -15.64
CA LYS A 140 -6.41 -7.47 -16.50
C LYS A 140 -6.03 -6.62 -17.72
N LEU A 141 -4.75 -6.67 -18.12
CA LEU A 141 -4.26 -6.01 -19.32
C LEU A 141 -4.44 -6.90 -20.56
#